data_05b47e3529244ddb81b53e74ee982569
#
_entry.id   05b47e3529244ddb81b53e74ee982569
#
_cell.length_a   1.000
_cell.length_b   1.000
_cell.length_c   1.000
_cell.angle_alpha   90.00
_cell.angle_beta   90.00
_cell.angle_gamma   90.00
#
_symmetry.space_group_name_H-M   'P 1'
#
loop_
_entity.id
_entity.type
_entity.pdbx_description
1 polymer ?
#
loop_
_entity_poly.entity_id
_entity_poly.type
_entity_poly.pdbx_seq_one_letter_code
_entity_poly.pdbx_strand_id
1 'polypeptide(L)'
;MQKKWLAVALVSALVCSAATAVQAEVKIGVVSTEVILRDSAAAQAASKKLEQEFSKRDKELNAAGQRLKNDVERFEKNAGTMTEQERIRKQRDLAERDRDFQRRQRELREDFNQRRNEELQKLLRQAN
;
A
#
# COMPACT_ATOMS: atom_id res chain seq x y z
N MET A 1 -93.03 0.42 -5.15
CA MET A 1 -92.17 1.35 -5.88
C MET A 1 -90.84 1.49 -5.25
N GLN A 2 -89.99 0.53 -5.29
CA GLN A 2 -88.60 0.64 -4.81
C GLN A 2 -87.82 -0.62 -5.18
N LYS A 3 -87.76 -1.00 -6.43
CA LYS A 3 -87.04 -2.24 -6.82
C LYS A 3 -86.16 -2.11 -8.09
N LYS A 4 -85.79 -0.89 -8.45
CA LYS A 4 -85.08 -0.66 -9.73
C LYS A 4 -83.68 -0.03 -9.60
N TRP A 5 -83.09 0.05 -8.41
CA TRP A 5 -81.87 0.77 -8.21
C TRP A 5 -80.68 -0.14 -7.79
N LEU A 6 -80.86 -1.44 -7.83
CA LEU A 6 -79.80 -2.40 -7.37
C LEU A 6 -79.06 -3.11 -8.50
N ALA A 7 -79.18 -2.67 -9.74
CA ALA A 7 -78.57 -3.39 -10.86
C ALA A 7 -77.41 -2.68 -11.55
N VAL A 8 -76.94 -1.55 -11.04
CA VAL A 8 -75.89 -0.76 -11.74
C VAL A 8 -74.57 -0.69 -10.99
N ALA A 9 -74.46 -1.31 -9.82
CA ALA A 9 -73.26 -1.20 -8.97
C ALA A 9 -72.26 -2.38 -9.13
N LEU A 10 -72.33 -3.16 -10.17
CA LEU A 10 -71.57 -4.46 -10.23
C LEU A 10 -70.66 -4.62 -11.45
N VAL A 11 -70.24 -3.53 -12.11
CA VAL A 11 -69.36 -3.62 -13.31
C VAL A 11 -68.09 -2.79 -13.20
N SER A 12 -67.81 -2.17 -12.07
CA SER A 12 -66.60 -1.32 -11.95
C SER A 12 -65.47 -1.93 -11.11
N ALA A 13 -65.41 -3.23 -10.92
CA ALA A 13 -64.40 -3.83 -10.07
C ALA A 13 -63.54 -4.84 -10.82
N LEU A 14 -63.11 -4.54 -12.02
CA LEU A 14 -62.16 -5.42 -12.69
C LEU A 14 -61.32 -4.66 -13.68
N VAL A 15 -60.27 -4.02 -13.24
CA VAL A 15 -58.99 -3.83 -13.93
C VAL A 15 -58.05 -3.07 -12.99
N CYS A 16 -57.63 -3.69 -11.91
CA CYS A 16 -56.37 -3.32 -11.28
C CYS A 16 -55.44 -4.50 -11.42
N SER A 17 -54.99 -4.75 -12.64
CA SER A 17 -53.82 -5.60 -12.90
C SER A 17 -52.64 -4.88 -12.31
N ALA A 18 -52.25 -5.28 -11.10
CA ALA A 18 -51.00 -4.87 -10.48
C ALA A 18 -49.86 -5.30 -11.39
N ALA A 19 -49.35 -4.35 -12.15
CA ALA A 19 -48.06 -4.45 -12.74
C ALA A 19 -47.03 -4.46 -11.59
N THR A 20 -46.67 -5.65 -11.10
CA THR A 20 -45.49 -5.82 -10.27
C THR A 20 -44.30 -5.53 -11.14
N ALA A 21 -43.84 -4.28 -11.08
CA ALA A 21 -42.53 -3.93 -11.59
C ALA A 21 -41.55 -4.74 -10.80
N VAL A 22 -41.00 -5.80 -11.41
CA VAL A 22 -39.82 -6.48 -10.92
C VAL A 22 -38.69 -5.45 -11.04
N GLN A 23 -38.43 -4.73 -9.98
CA GLN A 23 -37.19 -3.96 -9.84
C GLN A 23 -36.07 -5.00 -9.69
N ALA A 24 -35.44 -5.33 -10.79
CA ALA A 24 -34.16 -6.00 -10.76
C ALA A 24 -33.19 -5.04 -10.05
N GLU A 25 -32.96 -5.27 -8.77
CA GLU A 25 -31.95 -4.59 -7.99
C GLU A 25 -30.59 -4.99 -8.58
N VAL A 26 -30.04 -4.17 -9.46
CA VAL A 26 -28.70 -4.32 -9.96
C VAL A 26 -27.78 -4.02 -8.78
N LYS A 27 -27.34 -5.06 -8.07
CA LYS A 27 -26.27 -4.95 -7.10
C LYS A 27 -24.98 -4.68 -7.85
N ILE A 28 -24.68 -3.42 -8.09
CA ILE A 28 -23.37 -2.99 -8.56
C ILE A 28 -22.43 -3.16 -7.37
N GLY A 29 -21.78 -4.30 -7.30
CA GLY A 29 -20.68 -4.51 -6.39
C GLY A 29 -19.56 -3.57 -6.82
N VAL A 30 -19.36 -2.47 -6.09
CA VAL A 30 -18.14 -1.66 -6.22
C VAL A 30 -17.01 -2.52 -5.66
N VAL A 31 -16.42 -3.33 -6.49
CA VAL A 31 -15.19 -4.03 -6.13
C VAL A 31 -14.09 -2.99 -6.24
N SER A 32 -13.49 -2.64 -5.10
CA SER A 32 -12.35 -1.75 -5.10
C SER A 32 -11.24 -2.39 -5.94
N THR A 33 -10.91 -1.78 -7.04
CA THR A 33 -9.82 -2.22 -7.96
C THR A 33 -8.52 -2.42 -7.18
N GLU A 34 -8.32 -1.64 -6.14
CA GLU A 34 -7.16 -1.73 -5.23
C GLU A 34 -7.13 -3.05 -4.45
N VAL A 35 -8.28 -3.57 -4.00
CA VAL A 35 -8.36 -4.85 -3.29
C VAL A 35 -8.08 -6.01 -4.24
N ILE A 36 -8.66 -6.00 -5.43
CA ILE A 36 -8.41 -7.04 -6.44
C ILE A 36 -6.94 -7.03 -6.85
N LEU A 37 -6.35 -5.87 -7.07
CA LEU A 37 -4.95 -5.76 -7.44
C LEU A 37 -4.02 -6.25 -6.33
N ARG A 38 -4.35 -5.99 -5.07
CA ARG A 38 -3.55 -6.43 -3.92
C ARG A 38 -3.58 -7.94 -3.71
N ASP A 39 -4.75 -8.56 -3.89
CA ASP A 39 -4.97 -9.98 -3.57
C ASP A 39 -4.84 -10.90 -4.79
N SER A 40 -4.58 -10.35 -5.98
CA SER A 40 -4.37 -11.16 -7.19
C SER A 40 -3.02 -11.91 -7.15
N ALA A 41 -2.96 -13.07 -7.80
CA ALA A 41 -1.72 -13.83 -7.95
C ALA A 41 -0.60 -13.00 -8.61
N ALA A 42 -0.94 -12.13 -9.55
CA ALA A 42 -0.01 -11.22 -10.20
C ALA A 42 0.56 -10.17 -9.24
N ALA A 43 -0.29 -9.61 -8.35
CA ALA A 43 0.16 -8.66 -7.33
C ALA A 43 1.08 -9.33 -6.29
N GLN A 44 0.75 -10.54 -5.87
CA GLN A 44 1.61 -11.32 -4.97
C GLN A 44 2.96 -11.65 -5.61
N ALA A 45 2.99 -12.02 -6.88
CA ALA A 45 4.23 -12.27 -7.61
C ALA A 45 5.08 -11.01 -7.74
N ALA A 46 4.46 -9.85 -8.04
CA ALA A 46 5.14 -8.56 -8.09
C ALA A 46 5.73 -8.16 -6.73
N SER A 47 4.97 -8.33 -5.65
CA SER A 47 5.44 -8.05 -4.28
C SER A 47 6.63 -8.94 -3.90
N LYS A 48 6.55 -10.23 -4.18
CA LYS A 48 7.65 -11.18 -3.92
C LYS A 48 8.90 -10.83 -4.72
N LYS A 49 8.75 -10.42 -5.97
CA LYS A 49 9.87 -9.96 -6.80
C LYS A 49 10.54 -8.72 -6.22
N LEU A 50 9.74 -7.71 -5.79
CA LEU A 50 10.26 -6.52 -5.14
C LEU A 50 11.00 -6.86 -3.84
N GLU A 51 10.44 -7.73 -3.02
CA GLU A 51 11.08 -8.19 -1.79
C GLU A 51 12.44 -8.85 -2.08
N GLN A 52 12.52 -9.72 -3.08
CA GLN A 52 13.77 -10.36 -3.49
C GLN A 52 14.79 -9.34 -4.01
N GLU A 53 14.36 -8.37 -4.83
CA GLU A 53 15.22 -7.33 -5.40
C GLU A 53 15.83 -6.44 -4.31
N PHE A 54 15.03 -6.08 -3.30
CA PHE A 54 15.43 -5.14 -2.26
C PHE A 54 16.00 -5.77 -0.99
N SER A 55 15.74 -7.07 -0.74
CA SER A 55 16.17 -7.73 0.50
C SER A 55 17.68 -7.73 0.70
N LYS A 56 18.46 -7.84 -0.36
CA LYS A 56 19.93 -7.80 -0.29
C LYS A 56 20.39 -6.40 0.14
N ARG A 57 19.87 -5.35 -0.50
CA ARG A 57 20.20 -3.95 -0.19
C ARG A 57 19.78 -3.58 1.24
N ASP A 58 18.61 -4.05 1.68
CA ASP A 58 18.13 -3.85 3.04
C ASP A 58 19.07 -4.50 4.06
N LYS A 59 19.46 -5.75 3.84
CA LYS A 59 20.44 -6.45 4.71
C LYS A 59 21.79 -5.74 4.76
N GLU A 60 22.29 -5.28 3.63
CA GLU A 60 23.56 -4.53 3.56
C GLU A 60 23.46 -3.20 4.32
N LEU A 61 22.33 -2.50 4.20
CA LEU A 61 22.07 -1.25 4.91
C LEU A 61 21.95 -1.47 6.42
N ASN A 62 21.23 -2.49 6.84
CA ASN A 62 21.11 -2.87 8.26
C ASN A 62 22.48 -3.24 8.85
N ALA A 63 23.30 -4.00 8.12
CA ALA A 63 24.66 -4.32 8.54
C ALA A 63 25.56 -3.07 8.62
N ALA A 64 25.40 -2.11 7.72
CA ALA A 64 26.12 -0.84 7.77
C ALA A 64 25.71 -0.01 8.99
N GLY A 65 24.41 0.04 9.32
CA GLY A 65 23.88 0.70 10.52
C GLY A 65 24.45 0.10 11.80
N GLN A 66 24.48 -1.23 11.90
CA GLN A 66 25.08 -1.91 13.05
C GLN A 66 26.57 -1.62 13.21
N ARG A 67 27.32 -1.62 12.11
CA ARG A 67 28.75 -1.26 12.15
C ARG A 67 28.97 0.17 12.62
N LEU A 68 28.19 1.11 12.08
CA LEU A 68 28.26 2.52 12.48
C LEU A 68 27.95 2.70 13.98
N LYS A 69 26.91 2.05 14.47
CA LYS A 69 26.57 2.06 15.91
C LYS A 69 27.72 1.54 16.77
N ASN A 70 28.28 0.38 16.41
CA ASN A 70 29.40 -0.20 17.15
C ASN A 70 30.66 0.70 17.12
N ASP A 71 30.89 1.38 16.00
CA ASP A 71 32.05 2.29 15.87
C ASP A 71 31.85 3.56 16.70
N VAL A 72 30.63 4.09 16.80
CA VAL A 72 30.30 5.21 17.71
C VAL A 72 30.49 4.79 19.17
N GLU A 73 29.96 3.64 19.59
CA GLU A 73 30.14 3.12 20.94
C GLU A 73 31.61 2.92 21.29
N ARG A 74 32.39 2.41 20.34
CA ARG A 74 33.84 2.22 20.52
C ARG A 74 34.56 3.55 20.63
N PHE A 75 34.19 4.53 19.84
CA PHE A 75 34.73 5.88 19.91
C PHE A 75 34.44 6.50 21.26
N GLU A 76 33.22 6.46 21.74
CA GLU A 76 32.81 7.00 23.05
C GLU A 76 33.64 6.38 24.20
N LYS A 77 33.83 5.06 24.19
CA LYS A 77 34.62 4.35 25.21
C LYS A 77 36.11 4.75 25.19
N ASN A 78 36.66 5.04 24.02
CA ASN A 78 38.11 5.28 23.85
C ASN A 78 38.46 6.76 23.70
N ALA A 79 37.49 7.66 23.64
CA ALA A 79 37.71 9.09 23.39
C ALA A 79 38.66 9.74 24.42
N GLY A 80 38.60 9.27 25.69
CA GLY A 80 39.47 9.80 26.77
C GLY A 80 40.94 9.42 26.64
N THR A 81 41.29 8.41 25.85
CA THR A 81 42.67 7.94 25.63
C THR A 81 43.25 8.43 24.31
N MET A 82 42.45 9.07 23.47
CA MET A 82 42.86 9.60 22.16
C MET A 82 43.50 10.99 22.27
N THR A 83 44.43 11.30 21.40
CA THR A 83 44.91 12.66 21.20
C THR A 83 43.79 13.52 20.62
N GLU A 84 43.87 14.85 20.81
CA GLU A 84 42.88 15.80 20.27
C GLU A 84 42.73 15.66 18.74
N GLN A 85 43.83 15.52 18.02
CA GLN A 85 43.77 15.34 16.56
C GLN A 85 43.10 14.04 16.12
N GLU A 86 43.37 12.96 16.81
CA GLU A 86 42.73 11.66 16.54
C GLU A 86 41.23 11.73 16.82
N ARG A 87 40.82 12.34 17.92
CA ARG A 87 39.41 12.53 18.30
C ARG A 87 38.67 13.35 17.24
N ILE A 88 39.21 14.49 16.82
CA ILE A 88 38.61 15.35 15.77
C ILE A 88 38.48 14.57 14.44
N ARG A 89 39.53 13.85 14.05
CA ARG A 89 39.49 13.03 12.81
C ARG A 89 38.44 11.97 12.88
N LYS A 90 38.34 11.25 13.99
CA LYS A 90 37.38 10.18 14.19
C LYS A 90 35.93 10.70 14.24
N GLN A 91 35.70 11.84 14.88
CA GLN A 91 34.39 12.49 14.88
C GLN A 91 33.92 12.87 13.47
N ARG A 92 34.82 13.41 12.64
CA ARG A 92 34.50 13.75 11.25
C ARG A 92 34.18 12.50 10.42
N ASP A 93 34.98 11.45 10.54
CA ASP A 93 34.74 10.16 9.86
C ASP A 93 33.37 9.58 10.23
N LEU A 94 33.04 9.53 11.52
CA LEU A 94 31.76 9.02 11.99
C LEU A 94 30.58 9.87 11.51
N ALA A 95 30.71 11.20 11.52
CA ALA A 95 29.69 12.12 11.03
C ALA A 95 29.48 12.00 9.51
N GLU A 96 30.52 11.74 8.74
CA GLU A 96 30.43 11.52 7.29
C GLU A 96 29.72 10.17 7.00
N ARG A 97 30.11 9.13 7.72
CA ARG A 97 29.48 7.81 7.58
C ARG A 97 28.01 7.79 8.01
N ASP A 98 27.64 8.56 9.01
CA ASP A 98 26.24 8.75 9.40
C ASP A 98 25.43 9.43 8.31
N ARG A 99 25.95 10.51 7.71
CA ARG A 99 25.31 11.18 6.58
C ARG A 99 25.14 10.25 5.37
N ASP A 100 26.16 9.46 5.05
CA ASP A 100 26.11 8.48 3.97
C ASP A 100 25.08 7.40 4.24
N PHE A 101 25.01 6.89 5.46
CA PHE A 101 24.02 5.92 5.89
C PHE A 101 22.58 6.45 5.75
N GLN A 102 22.32 7.68 6.24
CA GLN A 102 21.01 8.33 6.11
C GLN A 102 20.60 8.56 4.64
N ARG A 103 21.57 8.96 3.80
CA ARG A 103 21.34 9.09 2.37
C ARG A 103 20.93 7.77 1.74
N ARG A 104 21.66 6.70 1.98
CA ARG A 104 21.34 5.35 1.47
C ARG A 104 19.99 4.83 1.95
N GLN A 105 19.59 5.17 3.17
CA GLN A 105 18.25 4.86 3.67
C GLN A 105 17.16 5.57 2.86
N ARG A 106 17.35 6.84 2.51
CA ARG A 106 16.39 7.57 1.69
C ARG A 106 16.33 7.00 0.27
N GLU A 107 17.48 6.82 -0.36
CA GLU A 107 17.59 6.22 -1.70
C GLU A 107 16.90 4.85 -1.78
N LEU A 108 17.12 3.97 -0.80
CA LEU A 108 16.47 2.67 -0.76
C LEU A 108 14.95 2.77 -0.69
N ARG A 109 14.41 3.69 0.11
CA ARG A 109 12.95 3.93 0.20
C ARG A 109 12.37 4.53 -1.08
N GLU A 110 13.06 5.49 -1.66
CA GLU A 110 12.65 6.14 -2.91
C GLU A 110 12.62 5.14 -4.05
N ASP A 111 13.69 4.36 -4.23
CA ASP A 111 13.78 3.30 -5.23
C ASP A 111 12.69 2.24 -5.04
N PHE A 112 12.44 1.81 -3.80
CA PHE A 112 11.38 0.84 -3.51
C PHE A 112 10.00 1.38 -3.89
N ASN A 113 9.70 2.62 -3.52
CA ASN A 113 8.43 3.26 -3.85
C ASN A 113 8.26 3.45 -5.37
N GLN A 114 9.32 3.85 -6.06
CA GLN A 114 9.32 3.97 -7.52
C GLN A 114 9.05 2.61 -8.17
N ARG A 115 9.79 1.58 -7.80
CA ARG A 115 9.62 0.22 -8.34
C ARG A 115 8.24 -0.35 -8.04
N ARG A 116 7.74 -0.13 -6.84
CA ARG A 116 6.36 -0.51 -6.47
C ARG A 116 5.33 0.17 -7.39
N ASN A 117 5.47 1.46 -7.64
CA ASN A 117 4.57 2.19 -8.53
C ASN A 117 4.66 1.69 -9.98
N GLU A 118 5.85 1.38 -10.48
CA GLU A 118 6.04 0.77 -11.80
C GLU A 118 5.35 -0.58 -11.92
N GLU A 119 5.47 -1.46 -10.92
CA GLU A 119 4.79 -2.77 -10.92
C GLU A 119 3.26 -2.62 -10.84
N LEU A 120 2.74 -1.68 -10.03
CA LEU A 120 1.32 -1.34 -10.02
C LEU A 120 0.81 -0.88 -11.38
N GLN A 121 1.55 -0.01 -12.06
CA GLN A 121 1.21 0.46 -13.41
C GLN A 121 1.18 -0.69 -14.42
N LYS A 122 2.09 -1.65 -14.32
CA LYS A 122 2.08 -2.85 -15.18
C LYS A 122 0.83 -3.70 -14.94
N LEU A 123 0.50 -3.94 -13.68
CA LEU A 123 -0.70 -4.70 -13.30
C LEU A 123 -1.98 -4.04 -13.84
N LEU A 124 -2.09 -2.72 -13.69
CA LEU A 124 -3.24 -1.96 -14.22
C LEU A 124 -3.35 -2.07 -15.75
N ARG A 125 -2.22 -2.02 -16.48
CA ARG A 125 -2.23 -2.21 -17.94
C ARG A 125 -2.59 -3.62 -18.39
N GLN A 126 -2.33 -4.63 -17.58
CA GLN A 126 -2.66 -6.02 -17.88
C GLN A 126 -4.12 -6.36 -17.55
N ALA A 127 -4.75 -5.57 -16.67
CA ALA A 127 -6.15 -5.77 -16.25
C ALA A 127 -7.16 -5.06 -17.20
N ASN A 128 -6.72 -4.18 -18.11
CA ASN A 128 -7.52 -3.51 -19.13
C ASN A 128 -7.35 -4.17 -20.50
#